data_bb52b0845ebf1e009083a82c4383eb16
#
_entry.id   bb52b0845ebf1e009083a82c4383eb16
#
_cell.length_a   1.000
_cell.length_b   1.000
_cell.length_c   1.000
_cell.angle_alpha   90.00
_cell.angle_beta   90.00
_cell.angle_gamma   90.00
#
_symmetry.space_group_name_H-M   'P 1'
#
loop_
_entity.id
_entity.type
_entity.pdbx_description
1 polymer ?
#
loop_
_entity_poly.entity_id
_entity_poly.type
_entity_poly.pdbx_seq_one_letter_code
_entity_poly.pdbx_strand_id
1 'polypeptide(L)'
;YLTAVTRLDEKLVEIIDVEKILAEVAPTSEVISAGVIDVEVQTKAVSQHVLIVDDSSVARKQVMRCLQTVGVEVTALNDGRQALDYLQAMVAEGKSPEQELLMIISDIEMPEMDGYTLTAAIRADARMQKLHILLHTSLSGVFNQAMVKKVGANDFLAKFRPDDLASRVVDRIKAG
;
A
#
# COMPACT_ATOMS: atom_id res chain seq x y z
N TYR A 1 -10.05 16.51 -12.84
CA TYR A 1 -10.60 15.14 -12.80
C TYR A 1 -10.55 14.42 -14.14
N LEU A 2 -10.43 15.16 -15.25
CA LEU A 2 -10.28 14.58 -16.58
C LEU A 2 -8.87 14.03 -16.72
N THR A 3 -8.75 12.71 -16.91
CA THR A 3 -7.46 12.04 -17.07
C THR A 3 -7.07 11.97 -18.53
N ALA A 4 -8.01 11.65 -19.40
CA ALA A 4 -7.79 11.55 -20.83
C ALA A 4 -9.09 11.73 -21.61
N VAL A 5 -8.96 12.06 -22.90
CA VAL A 5 -10.05 12.03 -23.87
C VAL A 5 -9.64 11.08 -24.99
N THR A 6 -10.48 10.13 -25.32
CA THR A 6 -10.26 9.20 -26.43
C THR A 6 -11.46 9.20 -27.38
N ARG A 7 -11.29 8.61 -28.56
CA ARG A 7 -12.34 8.47 -29.53
C ARG A 7 -12.68 7.00 -29.73
N LEU A 8 -13.93 6.65 -29.51
CA LEU A 8 -14.45 5.32 -29.73
C LEU A 8 -15.65 5.41 -30.67
N ASP A 9 -15.63 4.74 -31.83
CA ASP A 9 -16.69 4.75 -32.82
C ASP A 9 -17.24 6.16 -33.12
N GLU A 10 -16.35 7.09 -33.45
CA GLU A 10 -16.62 8.51 -33.72
C GLU A 10 -17.17 9.33 -32.51
N LYS A 11 -17.34 8.73 -31.34
CA LYS A 11 -17.74 9.41 -30.10
C LYS A 11 -16.54 9.78 -29.29
N LEU A 12 -16.55 10.99 -28.73
CA LEU A 12 -15.59 11.39 -27.69
C LEU A 12 -15.97 10.69 -26.39
N VAL A 13 -15.00 10.04 -25.77
CA VAL A 13 -15.11 9.39 -24.46
C VAL A 13 -14.14 10.08 -23.53
N GLU A 14 -14.67 10.62 -22.45
CA GLU A 14 -13.88 11.22 -21.36
C GLU A 14 -13.58 10.17 -20.31
N ILE A 15 -12.31 10.04 -19.95
CA ILE A 15 -11.84 9.19 -18.87
C ILE A 15 -11.62 10.08 -17.67
N ILE A 16 -12.34 9.83 -16.59
CA ILE A 16 -12.27 10.61 -15.35
C ILE A 16 -11.57 9.82 -14.24
N ASP A 17 -10.81 10.54 -13.43
CA ASP A 17 -10.20 10.03 -12.22
C ASP A 17 -11.24 10.00 -11.09
N VAL A 18 -11.83 8.82 -10.90
CA VAL A 18 -12.89 8.62 -9.90
C VAL A 18 -12.32 8.70 -8.48
N GLU A 19 -11.07 8.26 -8.24
CA GLU A 19 -10.43 8.35 -6.93
C GLU A 19 -10.27 9.81 -6.49
N LYS A 20 -9.83 10.66 -7.41
CA LYS A 20 -9.68 12.08 -7.15
C LYS A 20 -11.01 12.80 -6.90
N ILE A 21 -12.06 12.38 -7.58
CA ILE A 21 -13.42 12.90 -7.34
C ILE A 21 -13.90 12.45 -5.96
N LEU A 22 -13.75 11.16 -5.63
CA LEU A 22 -14.20 10.62 -4.34
C LEU A 22 -13.45 11.27 -3.18
N ALA A 23 -12.16 11.54 -3.32
CA ALA A 23 -11.36 12.20 -2.30
C ALA A 23 -11.84 13.63 -1.97
N GLU A 24 -12.45 14.32 -2.94
CA GLU A 24 -13.01 15.67 -2.73
C GLU A 24 -14.47 15.67 -2.25
N VAL A 25 -15.28 14.78 -2.80
CA VAL A 25 -16.75 14.80 -2.57
C VAL A 25 -17.15 14.03 -1.32
N ALA A 26 -16.42 12.99 -0.98
CA ALA A 26 -16.62 12.19 0.22
C ALA A 26 -15.31 12.19 1.03
N PRO A 27 -15.04 13.23 1.83
CA PRO A 27 -13.97 13.13 2.81
C PRO A 27 -14.35 11.98 3.74
N THR A 28 -13.78 10.80 3.48
CA THR A 28 -13.85 9.67 4.42
C THR A 28 -13.39 10.20 5.77
N SER A 29 -14.07 9.84 6.83
CA SER A 29 -13.61 10.15 8.19
C SER A 29 -12.19 9.57 8.31
N GLU A 30 -11.19 10.44 8.18
CA GLU A 30 -9.76 10.07 8.23
C GLU A 30 -9.35 9.66 9.66
N VAL A 31 -10.32 9.62 10.57
CA VAL A 31 -10.11 9.35 11.99
C VAL A 31 -10.33 7.86 12.25
N ILE A 32 -9.27 7.21 12.68
CA ILE A 32 -9.34 5.82 13.19
C ILE A 32 -10.27 5.81 14.40
N SER A 33 -11.19 4.84 14.44
CA SER A 33 -12.14 4.69 15.53
C SER A 33 -11.42 4.49 16.87
N ALA A 34 -11.93 5.14 17.92
CA ALA A 34 -11.36 5.01 19.26
C ALA A 34 -11.40 3.54 19.71
N GLY A 35 -10.25 2.99 20.09
CA GLY A 35 -10.11 1.60 20.57
C GLY A 35 -9.35 0.65 19.64
N VAL A 36 -8.97 1.06 18.43
CA VAL A 36 -8.14 0.24 17.53
C VAL A 36 -6.69 0.17 18.01
N ILE A 37 -6.23 1.22 18.70
CA ILE A 37 -4.82 1.36 19.13
C ILE A 37 -4.76 1.43 20.66
N ASP A 38 -4.08 0.48 21.28
CA ASP A 38 -3.77 0.49 22.72
C ASP A 38 -2.35 1.02 22.99
N VAL A 39 -2.07 1.35 24.27
CA VAL A 39 -0.78 1.94 24.71
C VAL A 39 0.40 1.01 24.42
N GLU A 40 0.20 -0.31 24.50
CA GLU A 40 1.25 -1.29 24.24
C GLU A 40 1.64 -1.28 22.76
N VAL A 41 0.65 -1.20 21.87
CA VAL A 41 0.88 -1.07 20.43
C VAL A 41 1.62 0.22 20.10
N GLN A 42 1.22 1.36 20.68
CA GLN A 42 1.91 2.63 20.44
C GLN A 42 3.39 2.56 20.82
N THR A 43 3.72 1.92 21.94
CA THR A 43 5.11 1.78 22.37
C THR A 43 5.94 0.96 21.40
N LYS A 44 5.39 -0.12 20.86
CA LYS A 44 6.05 -0.98 19.87
C LYS A 44 6.09 -0.33 18.47
N ALA A 45 5.10 0.47 18.12
CA ALA A 45 4.95 1.11 16.81
C ALA A 45 6.10 2.09 16.51
N VAL A 46 6.61 2.81 17.49
CA VAL A 46 7.67 3.84 17.32
C VAL A 46 8.94 3.32 16.65
N SER A 47 9.24 2.02 16.79
CA SER A 47 10.40 1.38 16.16
C SER A 47 10.06 0.65 14.87
N GLN A 48 8.82 0.71 14.39
CA GLN A 48 8.37 -0.02 13.21
C GLN A 48 8.32 0.88 11.99
N HIS A 49 8.77 0.36 10.86
CA HIS A 49 8.84 1.09 9.60
C HIS A 49 7.97 0.42 8.53
N VAL A 50 7.13 1.18 7.86
CA VAL A 50 6.24 0.72 6.79
C VAL A 50 6.61 1.41 5.49
N LEU A 51 6.73 0.64 4.41
CA LEU A 51 6.90 1.16 3.06
C LEU A 51 5.54 1.23 2.35
N ILE A 52 5.17 2.43 1.89
CA ILE A 52 3.97 2.67 1.06
C ILE A 52 4.40 2.83 -0.39
N VAL A 53 3.70 2.15 -1.29
CA VAL A 53 3.90 2.25 -2.74
C VAL A 53 2.55 2.49 -3.43
N ASP A 54 2.35 3.66 -3.99
CA ASP A 54 1.08 4.06 -4.63
C ASP A 54 1.35 5.26 -5.54
N ASP A 55 0.84 5.30 -6.76
CA ASP A 55 1.07 6.41 -7.68
C ASP A 55 0.19 7.63 -7.39
N SER A 56 -0.95 7.43 -6.72
CA SER A 56 -1.84 8.50 -6.28
C SER A 56 -1.29 9.24 -5.06
N SER A 57 -0.93 10.51 -5.23
CA SER A 57 -0.48 11.36 -4.11
C SER A 57 -1.55 11.54 -3.03
N VAL A 58 -2.83 11.43 -3.39
CA VAL A 58 -3.97 11.51 -2.46
C VAL A 58 -4.04 10.24 -1.62
N ALA A 59 -4.00 9.07 -2.27
CA ALA A 59 -4.03 7.79 -1.58
C ALA A 59 -2.81 7.65 -0.64
N ARG A 60 -1.58 7.99 -1.10
CA ARG A 60 -0.40 8.01 -0.23
C ARG A 60 -0.59 8.86 1.01
N LYS A 61 -1.11 10.10 0.87
CA LYS A 61 -1.36 10.99 2.01
C LYS A 61 -2.37 10.40 2.99
N GLN A 62 -3.44 9.76 2.51
CA GLN A 62 -4.44 9.12 3.35
C GLN A 62 -3.85 7.95 4.15
N VAL A 63 -3.11 7.06 3.48
CA VAL A 63 -2.42 5.94 4.14
C VAL A 63 -1.40 6.46 5.15
N MET A 64 -0.59 7.47 4.78
CA MET A 64 0.38 8.09 5.71
C MET A 64 -0.28 8.63 6.98
N ARG A 65 -1.40 9.36 6.87
CA ARG A 65 -2.14 9.89 8.01
C ARG A 65 -2.66 8.77 8.91
N CYS A 66 -3.23 7.72 8.32
CA CYS A 66 -3.66 6.54 9.05
C CYS A 66 -2.50 5.92 9.84
N LEU A 67 -1.35 5.70 9.20
CA LEU A 67 -0.16 5.11 9.83
C LEU A 67 0.48 6.01 10.88
N GLN A 68 0.48 7.33 10.68
CA GLN A 68 0.94 8.30 11.69
C GLN A 68 0.10 8.23 12.97
N THR A 69 -1.21 7.97 12.86
CA THR A 69 -2.07 7.76 14.04
C THR A 69 -1.70 6.47 14.78
N VAL A 70 -1.27 5.43 14.07
CA VAL A 70 -0.72 4.20 14.69
C VAL A 70 0.64 4.45 15.34
N GLY A 71 1.43 5.40 14.82
CA GLY A 71 2.73 5.81 15.38
C GLY A 71 3.94 5.13 14.72
N VAL A 72 3.77 4.51 13.55
CA VAL A 72 4.86 3.88 12.80
C VAL A 72 5.59 4.90 11.91
N GLU A 73 6.87 4.63 11.62
CA GLU A 73 7.64 5.37 10.61
C GLU A 73 7.19 4.94 9.20
N VAL A 74 7.22 5.89 8.25
CA VAL A 74 6.71 5.66 6.90
C VAL A 74 7.67 6.19 5.84
N THR A 75 8.04 5.35 4.88
CA THR A 75 8.60 5.75 3.58
C THR A 75 7.54 5.58 2.51
N ALA A 76 7.39 6.57 1.62
CA ALA A 76 6.38 6.56 0.56
C ALA A 76 7.03 6.72 -0.81
N LEU A 77 6.74 5.80 -1.72
CA LEU A 77 7.25 5.76 -3.10
C LEU A 77 6.10 5.75 -4.11
N ASN A 78 6.40 6.12 -5.36
CA ASN A 78 5.37 6.42 -6.35
C ASN A 78 4.99 5.22 -7.23
N ASP A 79 5.84 4.21 -7.31
CA ASP A 79 5.65 3.05 -8.19
C ASP A 79 6.46 1.85 -7.70
N GLY A 80 6.15 0.68 -8.25
CA GLY A 80 6.82 -0.56 -7.89
C GLY A 80 8.30 -0.61 -8.28
N ARG A 81 8.71 0.12 -9.32
CA ARG A 81 10.12 0.19 -9.73
C ARG A 81 10.95 0.89 -8.67
N GLN A 82 10.51 2.07 -8.22
CA GLN A 82 11.16 2.80 -7.14
C GLN A 82 11.22 1.96 -5.85
N ALA A 83 10.15 1.22 -5.54
CA ALA A 83 10.12 0.35 -4.37
C ALA A 83 11.14 -0.79 -4.48
N LEU A 84 11.24 -1.45 -5.64
CA LEU A 84 12.21 -2.52 -5.84
C LEU A 84 13.65 -1.99 -5.76
N ASP A 85 13.93 -0.85 -6.39
CA ASP A 85 15.25 -0.21 -6.36
C ASP A 85 15.64 0.18 -4.92
N TYR A 86 14.69 0.71 -4.12
CA TYR A 86 14.89 1.03 -2.72
C TYR A 86 15.25 -0.22 -1.88
N LEU A 87 14.52 -1.32 -2.05
CA LEU A 87 14.80 -2.58 -1.37
C LEU A 87 16.15 -3.18 -1.77
N GLN A 88 16.50 -3.11 -3.06
CA GLN A 88 17.79 -3.57 -3.55
C GLN A 88 18.95 -2.73 -3.01
N ALA A 89 18.76 -1.41 -2.88
CA ALA A 89 19.76 -0.52 -2.27
C ALA A 89 19.99 -0.87 -0.80
N MET A 90 18.94 -1.15 -0.02
CA MET A 90 19.08 -1.63 1.37
C MET A 90 19.92 -2.91 1.44
N VAL A 91 19.66 -3.86 0.55
CA VAL A 91 20.43 -5.12 0.48
C VAL A 91 21.88 -4.86 0.09
N ALA A 92 22.13 -3.95 -0.84
CA ALA A 92 23.49 -3.58 -1.25
C ALA A 92 24.29 -2.90 -0.12
N GLU A 93 23.60 -2.18 0.77
CA GLU A 93 24.17 -1.59 2.00
C GLU A 93 24.37 -2.63 3.13
N GLY A 94 24.04 -3.89 2.90
CA GLY A 94 24.15 -4.95 3.90
C GLY A 94 23.01 -4.98 4.93
N LYS A 95 21.94 -4.22 4.70
CA LYS A 95 20.72 -4.23 5.53
C LYS A 95 19.80 -5.37 5.09
N SER A 96 18.99 -5.87 6.02
CA SER A 96 17.94 -6.85 5.73
C SER A 96 16.59 -6.14 5.62
N PRO A 97 15.98 -6.03 4.45
CA PRO A 97 14.65 -5.43 4.32
C PRO A 97 13.59 -6.10 5.22
N GLU A 98 13.75 -7.41 5.48
CA GLU A 98 12.84 -8.17 6.36
C GLU A 98 12.96 -7.79 7.84
N GLN A 99 14.09 -7.20 8.26
CA GLN A 99 14.30 -6.71 9.63
C GLN A 99 14.01 -5.21 9.76
N GLU A 100 14.26 -4.45 8.71
CA GLU A 100 14.09 -2.99 8.68
C GLU A 100 12.63 -2.59 8.46
N LEU A 101 11.85 -3.41 7.73
CA LEU A 101 10.47 -3.10 7.39
C LEU A 101 9.49 -4.04 8.07
N LEU A 102 8.52 -3.47 8.77
CA LEU A 102 7.37 -4.20 9.31
C LEU A 102 6.55 -4.84 8.19
N MET A 103 6.25 -4.05 7.15
CA MET A 103 5.49 -4.48 5.98
C MET A 103 5.59 -3.47 4.83
N ILE A 104 5.14 -3.93 3.66
CA ILE A 104 4.90 -3.10 2.48
C ILE A 104 3.40 -3.00 2.25
N ILE A 105 2.89 -1.79 2.03
CA ILE A 105 1.52 -1.51 1.59
C ILE A 105 1.63 -1.00 0.15
N SER A 106 1.19 -1.80 -0.82
CA SER A 106 1.35 -1.47 -2.24
C SER A 106 0.01 -1.40 -2.95
N ASP A 107 -0.20 -0.33 -3.72
CA ASP A 107 -1.23 -0.37 -4.74
C ASP A 107 -0.91 -1.45 -5.78
N ILE A 108 -1.94 -1.88 -6.49
CA ILE A 108 -1.82 -2.82 -7.61
C ILE A 108 -1.57 -2.05 -8.91
N GLU A 109 -2.38 -1.04 -9.20
CA GLU A 109 -2.36 -0.31 -10.48
C GLU A 109 -1.42 0.89 -10.42
N MET A 110 -0.17 0.68 -10.82
CA MET A 110 0.86 1.72 -10.85
C MET A 110 1.60 1.70 -12.19
N PRO A 111 2.11 2.87 -12.67
CA PRO A 111 2.98 2.93 -13.83
C PRO A 111 4.32 2.23 -13.57
N GLU A 112 5.11 1.99 -14.61
CA GLU A 112 6.44 1.38 -14.61
C GLU A 112 6.46 -0.07 -14.08
N MET A 113 5.94 -0.31 -12.88
CA MET A 113 5.84 -1.63 -12.27
C MET A 113 4.61 -1.68 -11.36
N ASP A 114 3.67 -2.55 -11.69
CA ASP A 114 2.47 -2.80 -10.89
C ASP A 114 2.76 -3.58 -9.60
N GLY A 115 1.80 -3.59 -8.66
CA GLY A 115 1.96 -4.23 -7.36
C GLY A 115 2.09 -5.76 -7.42
N TYR A 116 1.54 -6.41 -8.42
CA TYR A 116 1.70 -7.86 -8.61
C TYR A 116 3.11 -8.20 -9.09
N THR A 117 3.63 -7.43 -10.04
CA THR A 117 5.00 -7.58 -10.56
C THR A 117 6.02 -7.28 -9.46
N LEU A 118 5.82 -6.22 -8.68
CA LEU A 118 6.65 -5.92 -7.51
C LEU A 118 6.65 -7.08 -6.51
N THR A 119 5.47 -7.60 -6.15
CA THR A 119 5.33 -8.73 -5.22
C THR A 119 6.07 -9.96 -5.74
N ALA A 120 5.91 -10.32 -7.01
CA ALA A 120 6.59 -11.45 -7.61
C ALA A 120 8.12 -11.27 -7.62
N ALA A 121 8.62 -10.07 -7.90
CA ALA A 121 10.05 -9.75 -7.85
C ALA A 121 10.63 -9.90 -6.44
N ILE A 122 9.92 -9.41 -5.41
CA ILE A 122 10.30 -9.57 -4.00
C ILE A 122 10.34 -11.05 -3.60
N ARG A 123 9.34 -11.85 -4.00
CA ARG A 123 9.28 -13.29 -3.68
C ARG A 123 10.37 -14.10 -4.38
N ALA A 124 10.85 -13.65 -5.53
CA ALA A 124 11.94 -14.29 -6.27
C ALA A 124 13.33 -14.05 -5.65
N ASP A 125 13.50 -13.06 -4.79
CA ASP A 125 14.78 -12.75 -4.14
C ASP A 125 14.81 -13.30 -2.71
N ALA A 126 15.70 -14.26 -2.46
CA ALA A 126 15.83 -14.94 -1.16
C ALA A 126 16.16 -14.00 0.01
N ARG A 127 16.68 -12.79 -0.26
CA ARG A 127 17.07 -11.80 0.75
C ARG A 127 15.91 -10.94 1.26
N MET A 128 14.75 -10.99 0.57
CA MET A 128 13.56 -10.19 0.91
C MET A 128 12.24 -10.95 0.68
N GLN A 129 12.30 -12.24 0.36
CA GLN A 129 11.11 -13.05 0.02
C GLN A 129 10.09 -13.20 1.15
N LYS A 130 10.49 -12.97 2.42
CA LYS A 130 9.62 -13.09 3.60
C LYS A 130 8.98 -11.76 4.00
N LEU A 131 9.27 -10.65 3.31
CA LEU A 131 8.62 -9.37 3.56
C LEU A 131 7.10 -9.53 3.57
N HIS A 132 6.46 -8.93 4.56
CA HIS A 132 5.00 -8.91 4.62
C HIS A 132 4.48 -7.90 3.61
N ILE A 133 3.65 -8.34 2.66
CA ILE A 133 3.10 -7.50 1.58
C ILE A 133 1.59 -7.51 1.67
N LEU A 134 1.01 -6.33 1.88
CA LEU A 134 -0.41 -6.05 1.79
C LEU A 134 -0.68 -5.31 0.49
N LEU A 135 -1.51 -5.87 -0.38
CA LEU A 135 -1.98 -5.19 -1.58
C LEU A 135 -3.23 -4.36 -1.26
N HIS A 136 -3.16 -3.07 -1.58
CA HIS A 136 -4.15 -2.05 -1.23
C HIS A 136 -4.67 -1.39 -2.50
N THR A 137 -5.87 -1.72 -2.95
CA THR A 137 -6.37 -1.31 -4.28
C THR A 137 -7.82 -0.86 -4.26
N SER A 138 -8.19 -0.01 -5.21
CA SER A 138 -9.56 0.37 -5.49
C SER A 138 -10.38 -0.74 -6.17
N LEU A 139 -9.71 -1.73 -6.79
CA LEU A 139 -10.36 -2.86 -7.43
C LEU A 139 -10.91 -3.84 -6.40
N SER A 140 -12.24 -4.04 -6.41
CA SER A 140 -12.92 -5.06 -5.60
C SER A 140 -13.29 -6.26 -6.46
N GLY A 141 -13.08 -7.48 -5.96
CA GLY A 141 -13.62 -8.68 -6.60
C GLY A 141 -12.86 -9.98 -6.35
N VAL A 142 -13.53 -11.10 -6.64
CA VAL A 142 -13.02 -12.47 -6.46
C VAL A 142 -11.75 -12.73 -7.30
N PHE A 143 -11.63 -12.08 -8.46
CA PHE A 143 -10.48 -12.21 -9.34
C PHE A 143 -9.17 -11.75 -8.67
N ASN A 144 -9.25 -10.68 -7.89
CA ASN A 144 -8.09 -10.13 -7.18
C ASN A 144 -7.57 -11.07 -6.10
N GLN A 145 -8.44 -11.77 -5.36
CA GLN A 145 -8.02 -12.72 -4.33
C GLN A 145 -7.21 -13.90 -4.89
N ALA A 146 -7.58 -14.40 -6.07
CA ALA A 146 -6.85 -15.47 -6.73
C ALA A 146 -5.45 -14.99 -7.18
N MET A 147 -5.35 -13.78 -7.72
CA MET A 147 -4.07 -13.18 -8.14
C MET A 147 -3.17 -12.86 -6.95
N VAL A 148 -3.73 -12.30 -5.86
CA VAL A 148 -3.01 -12.03 -4.60
C VAL A 148 -2.29 -13.29 -4.10
N LYS A 149 -3.01 -14.43 -4.03
CA LYS A 149 -2.43 -15.72 -3.64
C LYS A 149 -1.37 -16.21 -4.64
N LYS A 150 -1.63 -16.06 -5.94
CA LYS A 150 -0.73 -16.52 -7.01
C LYS A 150 0.62 -15.80 -6.97
N VAL A 151 0.63 -14.50 -6.71
CA VAL A 151 1.88 -13.72 -6.62
C VAL A 151 2.57 -13.85 -5.26
N GLY A 152 1.90 -14.44 -4.27
CA GLY A 152 2.45 -14.66 -2.93
C GLY A 152 2.36 -13.44 -2.01
N ALA A 153 1.42 -12.52 -2.23
CA ALA A 153 1.12 -11.48 -1.26
C ALA A 153 0.49 -12.10 0.02
N ASN A 154 0.73 -11.44 1.15
CA ASN A 154 0.26 -11.95 2.45
C ASN A 154 -1.19 -11.55 2.71
N ASP A 155 -1.60 -10.37 2.25
CA ASP A 155 -2.91 -9.83 2.51
C ASP A 155 -3.39 -8.92 1.37
N PHE A 156 -4.68 -8.60 1.42
CA PHE A 156 -5.36 -7.74 0.45
C PHE A 156 -6.40 -6.89 1.16
N LEU A 157 -6.44 -5.60 0.85
CA LEU A 157 -7.39 -4.67 1.40
C LEU A 157 -7.91 -3.71 0.32
N ALA A 158 -9.22 -3.48 0.31
CA ALA A 158 -9.81 -2.42 -0.51
C ALA A 158 -9.45 -1.05 0.03
N LYS A 159 -9.14 -0.08 -0.85
CA LYS A 159 -8.85 1.32 -0.50
C LYS A 159 -10.04 1.96 0.24
N PHE A 160 -9.77 3.06 0.93
CA PHE A 160 -10.74 3.88 1.68
C PHE A 160 -11.36 3.20 2.92
N ARG A 161 -10.62 2.31 3.58
CA ARG A 161 -10.99 1.68 4.84
C ARG A 161 -9.91 1.90 5.91
N PRO A 162 -9.81 3.10 6.53
CA PRO A 162 -8.72 3.44 7.45
C PRO A 162 -8.70 2.55 8.69
N ASP A 163 -9.84 2.17 9.26
CA ASP A 163 -9.91 1.27 10.42
C ASP A 163 -9.40 -0.14 10.10
N ASP A 164 -9.77 -0.67 8.93
CA ASP A 164 -9.30 -1.99 8.48
C ASP A 164 -7.79 -1.96 8.24
N LEU A 165 -7.28 -0.88 7.64
CA LEU A 165 -5.84 -0.70 7.40
C LEU A 165 -5.07 -0.60 8.73
N ALA A 166 -5.53 0.25 9.65
CA ALA A 166 -4.94 0.38 10.97
C ALA A 166 -4.92 -0.96 11.72
N SER A 167 -6.03 -1.71 11.67
CA SER A 167 -6.14 -3.02 12.30
C SER A 167 -5.10 -4.01 11.74
N ARG A 168 -4.89 -4.04 10.40
CA ARG A 168 -3.87 -4.91 9.79
C ARG A 168 -2.46 -4.57 10.25
N VAL A 169 -2.15 -3.27 10.34
CA VAL A 169 -0.84 -2.82 10.82
C VAL A 169 -0.64 -3.16 12.30
N VAL A 170 -1.66 -2.92 13.14
CA VAL A 170 -1.66 -3.29 14.56
C VAL A 170 -1.48 -4.80 14.75
N ASP A 171 -2.21 -5.61 14.01
CA ASP A 171 -2.08 -7.07 14.05
C ASP A 171 -0.65 -7.52 13.68
N ARG A 172 -0.05 -6.86 12.69
CA ARG A 172 1.33 -7.15 12.29
C ARG A 172 2.34 -6.74 13.36
N ILE A 173 2.15 -5.60 14.06
CA ILE A 173 2.98 -5.17 15.19
C ILE A 173 2.89 -6.19 16.34
N LYS A 174 1.70 -6.74 16.59
CA LYS A 174 1.48 -7.73 17.65
C LYS A 174 2.09 -9.10 17.33
N ALA A 175 2.21 -9.43 16.05
CA ALA A 175 2.72 -10.73 15.58
C ALA A 175 4.26 -10.80 15.49
N GLY A 176 4.95 -9.67 15.46
CA GLY A 176 6.43 -9.57 15.43
C GLY A 176 6.99 -9.29 16.78
#